data_04034b32cf1013eea541f9c920aaa17c
#
_entry.id   04034b32cf1013eea541f9c920aaa17c
#
_cell.length_a   1.000
_cell.length_b   1.000
_cell.length_c   1.000
_cell.angle_alpha   90.00
_cell.angle_beta   90.00
_cell.angle_gamma   90.00
#
_symmetry.space_group_name_H-M   'P 1'
#
loop_
_entity.id
_entity.type
_entity.pdbx_description
1 polymer ?
#
loop_
_entity_poly.entity_id
_entity_poly.type
_entity_poly.pdbx_seq_one_letter_code
_entity_poly.pdbx_strand_id
1 'polypeptide(L)'
;MGPLIVIAIILLIILIAIISNVKIVPQAHAYVVERLGAYHSTWGTGLHVKIPFIDKVSRKVSLKEQVVDFPPQPVITRDNVTMQIDTVVYFEITDPKLYSYGVERPLNAIENLTATTLRNIIGELELDSTLTSRDTINDKIRIILDEATDAWGIRVKRVELKNILPPREIQDAMEKQMKAERERRAKILDAEGEKRSQILIAEGLKESAILKADAVKEQKIREAAGEAEAILTVQRANADALRMLNEAAPTDLSLIHISEPTRLLSIS
;
A
#
# COMPACT_ATOMS: atom_id res chain seq x y z
N MET A 1 -39.01 14.16 72.38
CA MET A 1 -38.37 14.85 71.21
C MET A 1 -36.88 14.46 71.08
N GLY A 2 -36.09 14.48 72.17
CA GLY A 2 -34.63 14.20 72.11
C GLY A 2 -34.27 12.82 71.50
N PRO A 3 -34.84 11.70 71.91
CA PRO A 3 -34.44 10.38 71.36
C PRO A 3 -34.76 10.20 69.88
N LEU A 4 -35.85 10.81 69.36
CA LEU A 4 -36.19 10.79 67.94
C LEU A 4 -35.19 11.55 67.07
N ILE A 5 -34.66 12.67 67.54
CA ILE A 5 -33.63 13.46 66.85
C ILE A 5 -32.32 12.66 66.77
N VAL A 6 -31.91 11.99 67.81
CA VAL A 6 -30.70 11.18 67.86
C VAL A 6 -30.80 10.00 66.87
N ILE A 7 -31.95 9.32 66.82
CA ILE A 7 -32.18 8.25 65.86
C ILE A 7 -32.14 8.77 64.41
N ALA A 8 -32.74 9.94 64.13
CA ALA A 8 -32.72 10.53 62.80
C ALA A 8 -31.28 10.91 62.37
N ILE A 9 -30.45 11.42 63.28
CA ILE A 9 -29.05 11.73 63.01
C ILE A 9 -28.24 10.46 62.70
N ILE A 10 -28.45 9.40 63.49
CA ILE A 10 -27.78 8.09 63.24
C ILE A 10 -28.18 7.51 61.88
N LEU A 11 -29.46 7.53 61.52
CA LEU A 11 -29.95 7.07 60.23
C LEU A 11 -29.36 7.92 59.08
N LEU A 12 -29.25 9.23 59.24
CA LEU A 12 -28.63 10.12 58.27
C LEU A 12 -27.13 9.79 58.05
N ILE A 13 -26.41 9.56 59.14
CA ILE A 13 -24.98 9.19 59.10
C ILE A 13 -24.82 7.83 58.37
N ILE A 14 -25.68 6.83 58.67
CA ILE A 14 -25.67 5.53 58.02
C ILE A 14 -25.97 5.70 56.52
N LEU A 15 -26.95 6.50 56.15
CA LEU A 15 -27.31 6.76 54.76
C LEU A 15 -26.16 7.42 54.01
N ILE A 16 -25.50 8.43 54.58
CA ILE A 16 -24.33 9.09 54.02
C ILE A 16 -23.18 8.09 53.83
N ALA A 17 -22.96 7.23 54.85
CA ALA A 17 -21.93 6.20 54.78
C ALA A 17 -22.19 5.18 53.63
N ILE A 18 -23.44 4.77 53.42
CA ILE A 18 -23.82 3.86 52.34
C ILE A 18 -23.57 4.55 50.96
N ILE A 19 -24.07 5.77 50.77
CA ILE A 19 -23.91 6.54 49.52
C ILE A 19 -22.43 6.79 49.19
N SER A 20 -21.63 7.14 50.19
CA SER A 20 -20.18 7.40 50.01
C SER A 20 -19.38 6.16 49.58
N ASN A 21 -19.87 4.98 49.88
CA ASN A 21 -19.20 3.70 49.58
C ASN A 21 -19.64 3.07 48.25
N VAL A 22 -20.60 3.66 47.55
CA VAL A 22 -20.98 3.26 46.20
C VAL A 22 -19.93 3.77 45.22
N LYS A 23 -19.37 2.89 44.41
CA LYS A 23 -18.43 3.21 43.32
C LYS A 23 -18.96 2.72 41.99
N ILE A 24 -18.92 3.60 41.00
CA ILE A 24 -19.28 3.29 39.63
C ILE A 24 -17.98 3.07 38.86
N VAL A 25 -17.84 1.88 38.27
CA VAL A 25 -16.71 1.55 37.40
C VAL A 25 -17.13 1.85 35.95
N PRO A 26 -16.46 2.81 35.27
CA PRO A 26 -16.78 3.13 33.90
C PRO A 26 -16.43 1.98 32.94
N GLN A 27 -17.01 2.03 31.74
CA GLN A 27 -16.73 1.04 30.70
C GLN A 27 -15.25 1.00 30.33
N ALA A 28 -14.74 -0.19 30.01
CA ALA A 28 -13.34 -0.47 29.71
C ALA A 28 -12.36 -0.10 30.85
N HIS A 29 -12.83 -0.15 32.10
CA HIS A 29 -12.00 -0.08 33.30
C HIS A 29 -12.28 -1.24 34.23
N ALA A 30 -11.26 -1.59 35.01
CA ALA A 30 -11.40 -2.55 36.10
C ALA A 30 -10.73 -1.98 37.36
N TYR A 31 -11.35 -2.21 38.53
CA TYR A 31 -10.80 -1.78 39.80
C TYR A 31 -10.39 -3.00 40.60
N VAL A 32 -9.14 -3.03 40.99
CA VAL A 32 -8.61 -4.08 41.89
C VAL A 32 -8.86 -3.67 43.31
N VAL A 33 -9.57 -4.51 44.06
CA VAL A 33 -9.99 -4.25 45.44
C VAL A 33 -9.25 -5.16 46.39
N GLU A 34 -8.65 -4.55 47.38
CA GLU A 34 -8.02 -5.21 48.53
C GLU A 34 -8.91 -5.15 49.75
N ARG A 35 -8.91 -6.25 50.49
CA ARG A 35 -9.54 -6.34 51.79
C ARG A 35 -8.49 -6.62 52.85
N LEU A 36 -8.29 -5.66 53.77
CA LEU A 36 -7.26 -5.74 54.82
C LEU A 36 -5.86 -6.08 54.29
N GLY A 37 -5.53 -5.52 53.09
CA GLY A 37 -4.23 -5.72 52.45
C GLY A 37 -4.09 -6.93 51.56
N ALA A 38 -5.10 -7.83 51.53
CA ALA A 38 -5.12 -8.98 50.62
C ALA A 38 -6.00 -8.70 49.40
N TYR A 39 -5.64 -9.25 48.22
CA TYR A 39 -6.52 -9.23 47.06
C TYR A 39 -7.88 -9.88 47.39
N HIS A 40 -8.96 -9.16 47.16
CA HIS A 40 -10.30 -9.66 47.38
C HIS A 40 -11.03 -9.93 46.06
N SER A 41 -11.12 -8.96 45.17
CA SER A 41 -11.84 -9.10 43.90
C SER A 41 -11.43 -8.03 42.89
N THR A 42 -11.73 -8.31 41.63
CA THR A 42 -11.60 -7.30 40.54
C THR A 42 -13.02 -6.88 40.15
N TRP A 43 -13.32 -5.61 40.26
CA TRP A 43 -14.60 -5.05 39.84
C TRP A 43 -14.57 -4.67 38.38
N GLY A 44 -15.44 -5.28 37.59
CA GLY A 44 -15.74 -4.91 36.23
C GLY A 44 -16.66 -3.68 36.15
N THR A 45 -17.08 -3.35 34.92
CA THR A 45 -18.00 -2.24 34.66
C THR A 45 -19.31 -2.37 35.42
N GLY A 46 -19.77 -1.27 36.01
CA GLY A 46 -21.04 -1.24 36.72
C GLY A 46 -20.95 -0.62 38.11
N LEU A 47 -22.00 -0.84 38.90
CA LEU A 47 -22.12 -0.30 40.23
C LEU A 47 -21.64 -1.34 41.26
N HIS A 48 -20.71 -0.92 42.11
CA HIS A 48 -20.15 -1.76 43.19
C HIS A 48 -20.18 -1.01 44.51
N VAL A 49 -20.34 -1.79 45.59
CA VAL A 49 -20.36 -1.25 46.94
C VAL A 49 -19.14 -1.77 47.68
N LYS A 50 -18.35 -0.88 48.25
CA LYS A 50 -17.22 -1.25 49.11
C LYS A 50 -17.65 -1.25 50.59
N ILE A 51 -17.07 -2.13 51.41
CA ILE A 51 -17.21 -2.07 52.85
C ILE A 51 -16.30 -0.97 53.38
N PRO A 52 -16.86 0.03 54.10
CA PRO A 52 -16.07 1.10 54.67
C PRO A 52 -15.00 0.55 55.62
N PHE A 53 -13.81 1.15 55.64
CA PHE A 53 -12.63 0.80 56.45
C PHE A 53 -11.96 -0.54 56.10
N ILE A 54 -12.68 -1.51 55.52
CA ILE A 54 -12.16 -2.85 55.22
C ILE A 54 -11.71 -2.96 53.78
N ASP A 55 -12.51 -2.47 52.83
CA ASP A 55 -12.22 -2.56 51.38
C ASP A 55 -11.54 -1.29 50.89
N LYS A 56 -10.44 -1.47 50.17
CA LYS A 56 -9.68 -0.40 49.52
C LYS A 56 -9.54 -0.69 48.02
N VAL A 57 -9.82 0.30 47.16
CA VAL A 57 -9.46 0.22 45.76
C VAL A 57 -7.95 0.46 45.64
N SER A 58 -7.19 -0.59 45.36
CA SER A 58 -5.74 -0.56 45.29
C SER A 58 -5.28 0.06 43.96
N ARG A 59 -5.85 -0.40 42.84
CA ARG A 59 -5.48 0.12 41.53
C ARG A 59 -6.71 0.23 40.62
N LYS A 60 -6.73 1.29 39.81
CA LYS A 60 -7.68 1.48 38.72
C LYS A 60 -6.96 1.20 37.42
N VAL A 61 -7.42 0.24 36.65
CA VAL A 61 -6.78 -0.27 35.44
C VAL A 61 -7.66 0.06 34.25
N SER A 62 -7.09 0.63 33.20
CA SER A 62 -7.74 0.79 31.91
C SER A 62 -7.54 -0.47 31.08
N LEU A 63 -8.63 -1.04 30.58
CA LEU A 63 -8.60 -2.21 29.69
C LEU A 63 -8.53 -1.82 28.21
N LYS A 64 -8.48 -0.51 27.93
CA LYS A 64 -8.27 -0.01 26.57
C LYS A 64 -6.85 -0.29 26.13
N GLU A 65 -6.68 -0.41 24.81
CA GLU A 65 -5.36 -0.43 24.22
C GLU A 65 -4.58 0.84 24.61
N GLN A 66 -3.36 0.64 25.04
CA GLN A 66 -2.44 1.69 25.47
C GLN A 66 -1.23 1.68 24.56
N VAL A 67 -0.65 2.86 24.35
CA VAL A 67 0.53 3.07 23.52
C VAL A 67 1.61 3.68 24.39
N VAL A 68 2.80 3.07 24.37
CA VAL A 68 3.98 3.61 25.05
C VAL A 68 5.10 3.77 24.06
N ASP A 69 5.66 4.96 24.02
CA ASP A 69 6.83 5.33 23.22
C ASP A 69 8.07 5.21 24.11
N PHE A 70 8.98 4.31 23.76
CA PHE A 70 10.22 4.13 24.51
C PHE A 70 11.35 4.96 23.89
N PRO A 71 12.24 5.51 24.72
CA PRO A 71 13.35 6.32 24.25
C PRO A 71 14.31 5.52 23.37
N PRO A 72 15.11 6.20 22.51
CA PRO A 72 16.09 5.57 21.66
C PRO A 72 17.05 4.67 22.44
N GLN A 73 17.15 3.41 22.01
CA GLN A 73 18.07 2.43 22.62
C GLN A 73 19.29 2.22 21.72
N PRO A 74 20.50 2.29 22.28
CA PRO A 74 21.71 1.98 21.53
C PRO A 74 21.81 0.47 21.29
N VAL A 75 21.98 0.08 20.04
CA VAL A 75 22.14 -1.30 19.59
C VAL A 75 23.34 -1.41 18.65
N ILE A 76 23.92 -2.59 18.53
CA ILE A 76 25.04 -2.87 17.66
C ILE A 76 24.63 -4.01 16.72
N THR A 77 24.79 -3.81 15.43
CA THR A 77 24.52 -4.81 14.41
C THR A 77 25.64 -5.83 14.29
N ARG A 78 25.38 -6.92 13.54
CA ARG A 78 26.38 -7.97 13.29
C ARG A 78 27.65 -7.44 12.59
N ASP A 79 27.51 -6.45 11.74
CA ASP A 79 28.59 -5.74 11.03
C ASP A 79 29.22 -4.61 11.85
N ASN A 80 28.98 -4.62 13.18
CA ASN A 80 29.58 -3.72 14.17
C ASN A 80 29.24 -2.23 13.99
N VAL A 81 28.05 -1.92 13.47
CA VAL A 81 27.54 -0.55 13.40
C VAL A 81 26.68 -0.27 14.61
N THR A 82 27.05 0.77 15.40
CA THR A 82 26.22 1.25 16.52
C THR A 82 25.14 2.17 15.99
N MET A 83 23.89 1.88 16.31
CA MET A 83 22.73 2.72 15.92
C MET A 83 21.79 2.96 17.09
N GLN A 84 20.92 3.94 16.95
CA GLN A 84 19.85 4.21 17.92
C GLN A 84 18.51 3.87 17.30
N ILE A 85 17.69 3.13 18.05
CA ILE A 85 16.38 2.67 17.58
C ILE A 85 15.32 3.02 18.63
N ASP A 86 14.28 3.74 18.21
CA ASP A 86 13.11 4.03 19.02
C ASP A 86 12.05 2.97 18.76
N THR A 87 11.34 2.57 19.81
CA THR A 87 10.26 1.58 19.71
C THR A 87 8.98 2.11 20.32
N VAL A 88 7.86 1.78 19.67
CA VAL A 88 6.51 2.04 20.17
C VAL A 88 5.84 0.70 20.38
N VAL A 89 5.29 0.49 21.58
CA VAL A 89 4.60 -0.75 21.95
C VAL A 89 3.12 -0.46 22.19
N TYR A 90 2.26 -1.22 21.51
CA TYR A 90 0.81 -1.21 21.67
C TYR A 90 0.42 -2.44 22.46
N PHE A 91 -0.23 -2.22 23.60
CA PHE A 91 -0.64 -3.31 24.48
C PHE A 91 -1.98 -3.05 25.16
N GLU A 92 -2.62 -4.10 25.61
CA GLU A 92 -3.83 -4.05 26.43
C GLU A 92 -3.64 -4.87 27.70
N ILE A 93 -4.36 -4.50 28.74
CA ILE A 93 -4.35 -5.26 30.01
C ILE A 93 -5.50 -6.25 29.97
N THR A 94 -5.14 -7.55 29.99
CA THR A 94 -6.10 -8.66 29.94
C THR A 94 -6.51 -9.10 31.36
N ASP A 95 -5.57 -9.13 32.30
CA ASP A 95 -5.83 -9.47 33.69
C ASP A 95 -5.38 -8.34 34.63
N PRO A 96 -6.31 -7.53 35.18
CA PRO A 96 -6.00 -6.46 36.13
C PRO A 96 -5.34 -6.92 37.41
N LYS A 97 -5.59 -8.17 37.86
CA LYS A 97 -4.98 -8.75 39.06
C LYS A 97 -3.50 -9.02 38.82
N LEU A 98 -3.16 -9.73 37.73
CA LEU A 98 -1.76 -10.01 37.35
C LEU A 98 -1.01 -8.72 37.06
N TYR A 99 -1.63 -7.75 36.39
CA TYR A 99 -1.06 -6.44 36.16
C TYR A 99 -0.71 -5.68 37.44
N SER A 100 -1.50 -5.86 38.49
CA SER A 100 -1.32 -5.12 39.74
C SER A 100 -0.31 -5.77 40.68
N TYR A 101 -0.17 -7.10 40.64
CA TYR A 101 0.63 -7.88 41.61
C TYR A 101 1.73 -8.73 40.96
N GLY A 102 1.68 -8.96 39.63
CA GLY A 102 2.66 -9.80 38.94
C GLY A 102 4.02 -9.15 38.79
N VAL A 103 4.06 -7.82 38.66
CA VAL A 103 5.31 -7.04 38.53
C VAL A 103 5.14 -5.67 39.17
N GLU A 104 6.18 -5.15 39.82
CA GLU A 104 6.11 -3.87 40.56
C GLU A 104 5.87 -2.68 39.62
N ARG A 105 6.61 -2.63 38.49
CA ARG A 105 6.57 -1.55 37.51
C ARG A 105 6.40 -2.13 36.11
N PRO A 106 5.18 -2.45 35.67
CA PRO A 106 4.94 -3.11 34.38
C PRO A 106 5.57 -2.39 33.18
N LEU A 107 5.42 -1.08 33.09
CA LEU A 107 5.92 -0.31 31.96
C LEU A 107 7.44 -0.33 31.88
N ASN A 108 8.15 -0.18 33.01
CA ASN A 108 9.61 -0.25 33.04
C ASN A 108 10.10 -1.68 32.72
N ALA A 109 9.33 -2.70 33.13
CA ALA A 109 9.66 -4.07 32.80
C ALA A 109 9.52 -4.33 31.29
N ILE A 110 8.47 -3.83 30.65
CA ILE A 110 8.30 -3.91 29.18
C ILE A 110 9.41 -3.15 28.48
N GLU A 111 9.76 -1.94 28.94
CA GLU A 111 10.86 -1.14 28.38
C GLU A 111 12.18 -1.90 28.36
N ASN A 112 12.58 -2.42 29.51
CA ASN A 112 13.85 -3.18 29.63
C ASN A 112 13.82 -4.48 28.80
N LEU A 113 12.69 -5.16 28.78
CA LEU A 113 12.51 -6.36 27.98
C LEU A 113 12.58 -6.04 26.48
N THR A 114 11.95 -4.96 26.06
CA THR A 114 12.01 -4.44 24.68
C THR A 114 13.43 -4.10 24.29
N ALA A 115 14.14 -3.38 25.14
CA ALA A 115 15.54 -2.97 24.89
C ALA A 115 16.48 -4.18 24.75
N THR A 116 16.32 -5.19 25.62
CA THR A 116 17.15 -6.40 25.58
C THR A 116 16.82 -7.28 24.39
N THR A 117 15.53 -7.46 24.08
CA THR A 117 15.07 -8.22 22.91
C THR A 117 15.51 -7.57 21.61
N LEU A 118 15.34 -6.23 21.52
CA LEU A 118 15.80 -5.45 20.37
C LEU A 118 17.31 -5.64 20.14
N ARG A 119 18.11 -5.52 21.19
CA ARG A 119 19.57 -5.72 21.11
C ARG A 119 19.94 -7.10 20.60
N ASN A 120 19.25 -8.13 21.05
CA ASN A 120 19.52 -9.51 20.62
C ASN A 120 19.17 -9.69 19.14
N ILE A 121 17.97 -9.26 18.71
CA ILE A 121 17.51 -9.41 17.31
C ILE A 121 18.39 -8.61 16.35
N ILE A 122 18.73 -7.36 16.69
CA ILE A 122 19.57 -6.50 15.84
C ILE A 122 21.00 -7.00 15.79
N GLY A 123 21.52 -7.56 16.90
CA GLY A 123 22.86 -8.14 16.94
C GLY A 123 23.07 -9.32 15.99
N GLU A 124 22.01 -9.98 15.54
CA GLU A 124 22.05 -11.04 14.53
C GLU A 124 21.96 -10.52 13.08
N LEU A 125 21.56 -9.27 12.89
CA LEU A 125 21.30 -8.67 11.58
C LEU A 125 22.41 -7.71 11.16
N GLU A 126 22.63 -7.61 9.86
CA GLU A 126 23.42 -6.54 9.24
C GLU A 126 22.63 -5.25 9.15
N LEU A 127 23.32 -4.12 9.00
CA LEU A 127 22.70 -2.80 8.88
C LEU A 127 21.63 -2.74 7.78
N ASP A 128 21.95 -3.19 6.57
CA ASP A 128 21.03 -3.17 5.44
C ASP A 128 19.78 -4.03 5.70
N SER A 129 19.96 -5.19 6.32
CA SER A 129 18.86 -6.07 6.72
C SER A 129 17.99 -5.43 7.80
N THR A 130 18.58 -4.72 8.74
CA THR A 130 17.86 -4.00 9.80
C THR A 130 16.99 -2.88 9.23
N LEU A 131 17.46 -2.17 8.21
CA LEU A 131 16.71 -1.09 7.57
C LEU A 131 15.58 -1.59 6.68
N THR A 132 15.74 -2.76 6.05
CA THR A 132 14.79 -3.31 5.06
C THR A 132 13.78 -4.28 5.65
N SER A 133 14.10 -4.96 6.76
CA SER A 133 13.28 -6.04 7.33
C SER A 133 12.51 -5.63 8.60
N ARG A 134 12.04 -4.38 8.66
CA ARG A 134 11.35 -3.83 9.84
C ARG A 134 10.17 -4.69 10.29
N ASP A 135 9.34 -5.15 9.36
CA ASP A 135 8.15 -5.96 9.67
C ASP A 135 8.52 -7.27 10.37
N THR A 136 9.58 -7.93 9.88
CA THR A 136 10.07 -9.18 10.49
C THR A 136 10.62 -8.95 11.90
N ILE A 137 11.31 -7.82 12.12
CA ILE A 137 11.84 -7.44 13.42
C ILE A 137 10.69 -7.13 14.38
N ASN A 138 9.71 -6.34 13.95
CA ASN A 138 8.51 -5.98 14.72
C ASN A 138 7.76 -7.24 15.18
N ASP A 139 7.56 -8.20 14.29
CA ASP A 139 6.88 -9.47 14.61
C ASP A 139 7.68 -10.32 15.60
N LYS A 140 9.00 -10.44 15.42
CA LYS A 140 9.85 -11.19 16.36
C LYS A 140 9.83 -10.57 17.76
N ILE A 141 9.95 -9.24 17.85
CA ILE A 141 9.88 -8.54 19.14
C ILE A 141 8.51 -8.75 19.76
N ARG A 142 7.42 -8.58 18.99
CA ARG A 142 6.06 -8.77 19.48
C ARG A 142 5.85 -10.15 20.10
N ILE A 143 6.28 -11.21 19.42
CA ILE A 143 6.12 -12.59 19.90
C ILE A 143 6.83 -12.81 21.24
N ILE A 144 8.07 -12.37 21.35
CA ILE A 144 8.88 -12.53 22.58
C ILE A 144 8.31 -11.70 23.73
N LEU A 145 7.88 -10.46 23.41
CA LEU A 145 7.26 -9.58 24.41
C LEU A 145 5.93 -10.13 24.90
N ASP A 146 5.05 -10.58 24.00
CA ASP A 146 3.73 -11.11 24.32
C ASP A 146 3.84 -12.34 25.23
N GLU A 147 4.74 -13.28 24.89
CA GLU A 147 5.00 -14.46 25.72
C GLU A 147 5.48 -14.09 27.14
N ALA A 148 6.41 -13.14 27.24
CA ALA A 148 6.94 -12.74 28.53
C ALA A 148 5.96 -11.93 29.38
N THR A 149 5.12 -11.10 28.74
CA THR A 149 4.18 -10.18 29.44
C THR A 149 2.87 -10.85 29.81
N ASP A 150 2.55 -12.01 29.26
CA ASP A 150 1.35 -12.79 29.62
C ASP A 150 1.31 -13.10 31.11
N ALA A 151 2.44 -13.43 31.72
CA ALA A 151 2.58 -13.63 33.16
C ALA A 151 2.18 -12.38 34.01
N TRP A 152 2.22 -11.21 33.42
CA TRP A 152 1.84 -9.93 34.04
C TRP A 152 0.41 -9.49 33.70
N GLY A 153 -0.35 -10.31 32.97
CA GLY A 153 -1.69 -9.99 32.50
C GLY A 153 -1.73 -8.87 31.46
N ILE A 154 -0.66 -8.75 30.66
CA ILE A 154 -0.51 -7.78 29.57
C ILE A 154 -0.40 -8.55 28.26
N ARG A 155 -1.14 -8.12 27.27
CA ARG A 155 -1.07 -8.63 25.89
C ARG A 155 -0.48 -7.58 24.97
N VAL A 156 0.61 -7.91 24.31
CA VAL A 156 1.23 -7.04 23.33
C VAL A 156 0.58 -7.28 21.96
N LYS A 157 -0.10 -6.25 21.46
CA LYS A 157 -0.80 -6.31 20.15
C LYS A 157 0.17 -6.09 19.00
N ARG A 158 1.01 -5.07 19.13
CA ARG A 158 1.90 -4.62 18.06
C ARG A 158 3.11 -3.91 18.64
N VAL A 159 4.24 -4.09 17.97
CA VAL A 159 5.47 -3.36 18.22
C VAL A 159 5.90 -2.71 16.92
N GLU A 160 6.33 -1.46 16.98
CA GLU A 160 6.78 -0.71 15.81
C GLU A 160 8.15 -0.08 16.08
N LEU A 161 9.07 -0.28 15.16
CA LEU A 161 10.32 0.47 15.11
C LEU A 161 10.04 1.84 14.48
N LYS A 162 10.14 2.91 15.27
CA LYS A 162 9.81 4.28 14.84
C LYS A 162 10.95 4.87 14.00
N ASN A 163 12.13 5.02 14.58
CA ASN A 163 13.31 5.53 13.91
C ASN A 163 14.45 4.54 14.06
N ILE A 164 15.23 4.39 12.99
CA ILE A 164 16.50 3.64 13.00
C ILE A 164 17.55 4.65 12.54
N LEU A 165 18.40 5.07 13.46
CA LEU A 165 19.36 6.14 13.26
C LEU A 165 20.79 5.59 13.35
N PRO A 166 21.42 5.25 12.22
CA PRO A 166 22.85 4.92 12.20
C PRO A 166 23.70 6.19 12.41
N PRO A 167 25.00 6.06 12.68
CA PRO A 167 25.93 7.18 12.80
C PRO A 167 25.93 8.06 11.55
N ARG A 168 26.14 9.36 11.70
CA ARG A 168 26.10 10.32 10.58
C ARG A 168 27.04 9.96 9.43
N GLU A 169 28.24 9.48 9.75
CA GLU A 169 29.22 9.05 8.75
C GLU A 169 28.69 7.94 7.84
N ILE A 170 27.96 6.99 8.43
CA ILE A 170 27.31 5.89 7.68
C ILE A 170 26.13 6.42 6.86
N GLN A 171 25.32 7.33 7.44
CA GLN A 171 24.22 7.96 6.70
C GLN A 171 24.72 8.70 5.46
N ASP A 172 25.78 9.52 5.61
CA ASP A 172 26.39 10.28 4.51
C ASP A 172 26.97 9.36 3.43
N ALA A 173 27.59 8.24 3.84
CA ALA A 173 28.12 7.24 2.90
C ALA A 173 27.00 6.54 2.13
N MET A 174 25.94 6.11 2.82
CA MET A 174 24.76 5.51 2.20
C MET A 174 24.03 6.47 1.26
N GLU A 175 23.89 7.75 1.64
CA GLU A 175 23.27 8.76 0.78
C GLU A 175 24.07 8.94 -0.52
N LYS A 176 25.39 9.04 -0.44
CA LYS A 176 26.27 9.13 -1.63
C LYS A 176 26.15 7.88 -2.50
N GLN A 177 26.16 6.70 -1.91
CA GLN A 177 25.99 5.43 -2.62
C GLN A 177 24.63 5.36 -3.33
N MET A 178 23.56 5.68 -2.62
CA MET A 178 22.19 5.69 -3.17
C MET A 178 22.04 6.70 -4.30
N LYS A 179 22.65 7.88 -4.17
CA LYS A 179 22.65 8.89 -5.24
C LYS A 179 23.37 8.38 -6.50
N ALA A 180 24.56 7.81 -6.33
CA ALA A 180 25.33 7.25 -7.44
C ALA A 180 24.58 6.10 -8.14
N GLU A 181 23.94 5.21 -7.36
CA GLU A 181 23.15 4.12 -7.91
C GLU A 181 21.89 4.62 -8.66
N ARG A 182 21.21 5.64 -8.14
CA ARG A 182 20.09 6.28 -8.83
C ARG A 182 20.51 6.94 -10.13
N GLU A 183 21.63 7.65 -10.13
CA GLU A 183 22.20 8.27 -11.33
C GLU A 183 22.60 7.21 -12.38
N ARG A 184 23.19 6.10 -11.93
CA ARG A 184 23.51 4.97 -12.82
C ARG A 184 22.27 4.38 -13.46
N ARG A 185 21.24 4.10 -12.66
CA ARG A 185 19.96 3.57 -13.16
C ARG A 185 19.24 4.52 -14.09
N ALA A 186 19.24 5.82 -13.78
CA ALA A 186 18.66 6.85 -14.66
C ALA A 186 19.34 6.84 -16.04
N LYS A 187 20.68 6.85 -16.09
CA LYS A 187 21.42 6.80 -17.36
C LYS A 187 21.15 5.54 -18.18
N ILE A 188 20.98 4.38 -17.52
CA ILE A 188 20.63 3.12 -18.21
C ILE A 188 19.23 3.22 -18.80
N LEU A 189 18.24 3.67 -18.01
CA LEU A 189 16.86 3.82 -18.47
C LEU A 189 16.72 4.84 -19.61
N ASP A 190 17.45 5.94 -19.54
CA ASP A 190 17.49 6.96 -20.61
C ASP A 190 18.05 6.35 -21.90
N ALA A 191 19.18 5.64 -21.83
CA ALA A 191 19.79 4.99 -22.99
C ALA A 191 18.91 3.88 -23.59
N GLU A 192 18.25 3.09 -22.75
CA GLU A 192 17.28 2.08 -23.19
C GLU A 192 16.05 2.72 -23.83
N GLY A 193 15.55 3.81 -23.25
CA GLY A 193 14.44 4.61 -23.79
C GLY A 193 14.76 5.19 -25.15
N GLU A 194 15.95 5.78 -25.30
CA GLU A 194 16.43 6.33 -26.58
C GLU A 194 16.57 5.25 -27.64
N LYS A 195 17.23 4.12 -27.30
CA LYS A 195 17.33 2.96 -28.19
C LYS A 195 15.96 2.46 -28.65
N ARG A 196 15.01 2.30 -27.72
CA ARG A 196 13.66 1.84 -28.04
C ARG A 196 12.90 2.83 -28.90
N SER A 197 13.05 4.11 -28.65
CA SER A 197 12.48 5.18 -29.45
C SER A 197 13.01 5.14 -30.89
N GLN A 198 14.33 5.02 -31.09
CA GLN A 198 14.94 4.91 -32.39
C GLN A 198 14.48 3.68 -33.18
N ILE A 199 14.35 2.54 -32.52
CA ILE A 199 13.82 1.31 -33.13
C ILE A 199 12.37 1.52 -33.58
N LEU A 200 11.50 2.07 -32.74
CA LEU A 200 10.09 2.31 -33.07
C LEU A 200 9.95 3.32 -34.24
N ILE A 201 10.78 4.36 -34.26
CA ILE A 201 10.80 5.33 -35.39
C ILE A 201 11.22 4.62 -36.68
N ALA A 202 12.28 3.80 -36.65
CA ALA A 202 12.75 3.08 -37.83
C ALA A 202 11.71 2.05 -38.32
N GLU A 203 11.05 1.33 -37.43
CA GLU A 203 9.95 0.42 -37.75
C GLU A 203 8.76 1.17 -38.37
N GLY A 204 8.37 2.31 -37.79
CA GLY A 204 7.27 3.13 -38.31
C GLY A 204 7.60 3.72 -39.70
N LEU A 205 8.84 4.15 -39.95
CA LEU A 205 9.29 4.59 -41.26
C LEU A 205 9.26 3.45 -42.30
N LYS A 206 9.73 2.27 -41.91
CA LYS A 206 9.67 1.07 -42.76
C LYS A 206 8.23 0.72 -43.13
N GLU A 207 7.35 0.64 -42.15
CA GLU A 207 5.93 0.31 -42.36
C GLU A 207 5.23 1.37 -43.24
N SER A 208 5.50 2.66 -42.99
CA SER A 208 5.01 3.76 -43.83
C SER A 208 5.50 3.65 -45.29
N ALA A 209 6.78 3.28 -45.50
CA ALA A 209 7.32 3.09 -46.82
C ALA A 209 6.67 1.90 -47.56
N ILE A 210 6.44 0.79 -46.86
CA ILE A 210 5.75 -0.39 -47.43
C ILE A 210 4.31 -0.02 -47.81
N LEU A 211 3.54 0.62 -46.90
CA LEU A 211 2.18 1.04 -47.16
C LEU A 211 2.06 2.01 -48.34
N LYS A 212 3.02 2.94 -48.47
CA LYS A 212 3.08 3.85 -49.62
C LYS A 212 3.36 3.12 -50.94
N ALA A 213 4.29 2.16 -50.93
CA ALA A 213 4.60 1.35 -52.10
C ALA A 213 3.42 0.48 -52.55
N ASP A 214 2.70 -0.14 -51.58
CA ASP A 214 1.50 -0.93 -51.86
C ASP A 214 0.35 -0.06 -52.38
N ALA A 215 0.15 1.14 -51.82
CA ALA A 215 -0.83 2.10 -52.30
C ALA A 215 -0.57 2.51 -53.75
N VAL A 216 0.68 2.84 -54.10
CA VAL A 216 1.09 3.19 -55.49
C VAL A 216 0.89 1.99 -56.43
N LYS A 217 1.24 0.79 -56.00
CA LYS A 217 1.00 -0.43 -56.80
C LYS A 217 -0.51 -0.64 -57.05
N GLU A 218 -1.33 -0.52 -56.03
CA GLU A 218 -2.77 -0.71 -56.14
C GLU A 218 -3.40 0.38 -57.02
N GLN A 219 -2.95 1.64 -56.89
CA GLN A 219 -3.36 2.73 -57.77
C GLN A 219 -3.09 2.42 -59.23
N LYS A 220 -1.84 2.00 -59.58
CA LYS A 220 -1.48 1.66 -60.98
C LYS A 220 -2.28 0.47 -61.50
N ILE A 221 -2.58 -0.52 -60.67
CA ILE A 221 -3.41 -1.65 -61.10
C ILE A 221 -4.85 -1.19 -61.38
N ARG A 222 -5.41 -0.32 -60.54
CA ARG A 222 -6.78 0.21 -60.74
C ARG A 222 -6.84 1.15 -61.94
N GLU A 223 -5.84 2.00 -62.16
CA GLU A 223 -5.72 2.85 -63.35
C GLU A 223 -5.66 2.00 -64.63
N ALA A 224 -4.77 0.97 -64.70
CA ALA A 224 -4.66 0.10 -65.83
C ALA A 224 -5.94 -0.72 -66.09
N ALA A 225 -6.62 -1.18 -65.05
CA ALA A 225 -7.91 -1.88 -65.16
C ALA A 225 -9.00 -0.94 -65.68
N GLY A 226 -9.06 0.29 -65.22
CA GLY A 226 -9.99 1.29 -65.69
C GLY A 226 -9.73 1.67 -67.16
N GLU A 227 -8.48 1.85 -67.56
CA GLU A 227 -8.15 2.12 -68.98
C GLU A 227 -8.53 0.94 -69.88
N ALA A 228 -8.24 -0.31 -69.47
CA ALA A 228 -8.61 -1.49 -70.22
C ALA A 228 -10.16 -1.60 -70.34
N GLU A 229 -10.93 -1.36 -69.31
CA GLU A 229 -12.38 -1.36 -69.33
C GLU A 229 -12.96 -0.24 -70.26
N ALA A 230 -12.38 0.97 -70.15
CA ALA A 230 -12.74 2.09 -71.02
C ALA A 230 -12.52 1.73 -72.51
N ILE A 231 -11.32 1.20 -72.85
CA ILE A 231 -10.99 0.77 -74.23
C ILE A 231 -11.98 -0.31 -74.71
N LEU A 232 -12.25 -1.34 -73.85
CA LEU A 232 -13.23 -2.37 -74.23
C LEU A 232 -14.61 -1.80 -74.45
N THR A 233 -15.05 -0.87 -73.65
CA THR A 233 -16.39 -0.22 -73.76
C THR A 233 -16.49 0.60 -75.06
N VAL A 234 -15.45 1.35 -75.41
CA VAL A 234 -15.37 2.13 -76.67
C VAL A 234 -15.37 1.16 -77.88
N GLN A 235 -14.60 0.07 -77.81
CA GLN A 235 -14.54 -0.91 -78.92
C GLN A 235 -15.86 -1.68 -79.08
N ARG A 236 -16.56 -1.97 -78.00
CA ARG A 236 -17.92 -2.56 -78.10
C ARG A 236 -18.89 -1.57 -78.72
N ALA A 237 -18.90 -0.32 -78.29
CA ALA A 237 -19.76 0.72 -78.87
C ALA A 237 -19.49 0.92 -80.35
N ASN A 238 -18.22 0.89 -80.78
CA ASN A 238 -17.85 0.97 -82.20
C ASN A 238 -18.27 -0.25 -82.96
N ALA A 239 -18.15 -1.47 -82.38
CA ALA A 239 -18.61 -2.69 -83.04
C ALA A 239 -20.12 -2.72 -83.18
N ASP A 240 -20.86 -2.26 -82.15
CA ASP A 240 -22.32 -2.18 -82.23
C ASP A 240 -22.78 -1.12 -83.24
N ALA A 241 -22.11 0.04 -83.31
CA ALA A 241 -22.35 1.04 -84.30
C ALA A 241 -22.12 0.47 -85.75
N LEU A 242 -21.05 -0.27 -85.99
CA LEU A 242 -20.79 -0.92 -87.26
C LEU A 242 -21.82 -1.97 -87.59
N ARG A 243 -22.32 -2.74 -86.59
CA ARG A 243 -23.42 -3.70 -86.79
C ARG A 243 -24.71 -2.97 -87.19
N MET A 244 -25.06 -1.92 -86.48
CA MET A 244 -26.25 -1.11 -86.81
C MET A 244 -26.17 -0.49 -88.21
N LEU A 245 -24.98 -0.04 -88.63
CA LEU A 245 -24.75 0.45 -89.97
C LEU A 245 -24.88 -0.65 -91.02
N ASN A 246 -24.36 -1.83 -90.75
CA ASN A 246 -24.45 -2.97 -91.64
C ASN A 246 -25.87 -3.54 -91.75
N GLU A 247 -26.65 -3.49 -90.67
CA GLU A 247 -28.10 -3.87 -90.68
C GLU A 247 -29.00 -2.82 -91.40
N ALA A 248 -28.63 -1.53 -91.34
CA ALA A 248 -29.37 -0.44 -91.96
C ALA A 248 -29.10 -0.29 -93.43
N ALA A 249 -28.03 -0.88 -94.01
CA ALA A 249 -27.66 -0.78 -95.41
C ALA A 249 -27.61 -2.16 -96.06
N PRO A 250 -28.73 -2.70 -96.54
CA PRO A 250 -28.71 -3.93 -97.33
C PRO A 250 -28.08 -3.64 -98.70
N THR A 251 -26.89 -4.18 -98.91
CA THR A 251 -26.21 -4.31 -100.23
C THR A 251 -25.92 -3.02 -100.97
N ASP A 252 -24.76 -2.33 -100.66
CA ASP A 252 -23.95 -1.75 -101.69
C ASP A 252 -22.53 -1.47 -101.22
N LEU A 253 -21.54 -1.70 -102.07
CA LEU A 253 -20.11 -1.60 -101.86
C LEU A 253 -19.59 -0.18 -101.50
N SER A 254 -20.45 0.79 -101.37
CA SER A 254 -20.09 2.21 -101.10
C SER A 254 -19.75 2.52 -99.62
N LEU A 255 -19.97 1.56 -98.69
CA LEU A 255 -19.72 1.79 -97.23
C LEU A 255 -18.25 1.52 -96.80
N ILE A 256 -17.39 0.96 -97.68
CA ILE A 256 -15.97 0.73 -97.36
C ILE A 256 -15.19 2.05 -97.23
N HIS A 257 -15.64 3.11 -97.85
CA HIS A 257 -14.97 4.41 -97.72
C HIS A 257 -15.35 5.26 -96.53
N ILE A 258 -16.44 4.88 -95.78
CA ILE A 258 -16.91 5.67 -94.60
C ILE A 258 -16.24 5.14 -93.33
N SER A 259 -15.63 3.98 -93.33
CA SER A 259 -14.98 3.35 -92.16
C SER A 259 -13.46 3.51 -92.10
N GLU A 260 -12.86 4.31 -92.98
CA GLU A 260 -11.44 4.63 -92.81
C GLU A 260 -11.31 5.71 -91.74
N PRO A 261 -10.76 5.34 -90.55
CA PRO A 261 -10.49 6.34 -89.52
C PRO A 261 -9.44 7.31 -90.09
N THR A 262 -9.81 8.54 -90.31
CA THR A 262 -8.87 9.64 -90.56
C THR A 262 -7.81 9.55 -89.45
N ARG A 263 -6.69 8.95 -89.79
CA ARG A 263 -5.39 9.15 -89.09
C ARG A 263 -4.98 10.52 -89.40
N LEU A 264 -5.50 11.50 -88.72
CA LEU A 264 -4.89 12.81 -88.61
C LEU A 264 -4.01 12.78 -87.34
N LEU A 265 -2.71 12.53 -87.60
CA LEU A 265 -1.64 13.41 -87.22
C LEU A 265 -1.87 14.16 -85.90
N SER A 266 -1.19 13.70 -84.86
CA SER A 266 -0.48 14.60 -84.02
C SER A 266 0.86 13.97 -83.65
N ILE A 267 1.88 14.27 -84.50
CA ILE A 267 3.23 14.39 -84.08
C ILE A 267 3.35 15.79 -83.48
N SER A 268 3.63 15.92 -82.24
CA SER A 268 4.55 16.79 -81.53
C SER A 268 4.49 16.51 -80.01
#